data_8945da42c166f19dd5f317f2702f15bd
#
_entry.id   8945da42c166f19dd5f317f2702f15bd
#
_cell.length_a   1.000
_cell.length_b   1.000
_cell.length_c   1.000
_cell.angle_alpha   90.00
_cell.angle_beta   90.00
_cell.angle_gamma   90.00
#
_symmetry.space_group_name_H-M   'P 1'
#
loop_
_entity.id
_entity.type
_entity.pdbx_description
1 polymer ?
#
loop_
_entity_poly.entity_id
_entity_poly.type
_entity_poly.pdbx_seq_one_letter_code
_entity_poly.pdbx_strand_id
1 'polypeptide(L)'
;MNQVKYYFSTIEDGNLSYLVDDLKQNVDKNRQTVANIMEYKDEDLVYMNQVHGNNVQIVDKNSPKIIENCDGIITKEKNLPLMVMVADCIPILFFDEIQGVIAAVHAGRNSTFLKIAQITANKMINELGCNTNNIKVIFGPSIQSCCYEVSDELLAIVKTSFGEKYCIGKNIDLQGINIMLLEEVGIRHINVSNICTKCSNEPYF
;
A
#
# COMPACT_ATOMS: atom_id res chain seq x y z
N MET A 1 -21.08 -5.91 -12.28
CA MET A 1 -20.02 -6.03 -11.27
C MET A 1 -19.23 -4.73 -11.27
N ASN A 2 -18.85 -4.20 -10.12
CA ASN A 2 -17.98 -3.04 -10.04
C ASN A 2 -16.57 -3.51 -10.42
N GLN A 3 -16.06 -3.09 -11.57
CA GLN A 3 -14.69 -3.42 -11.97
C GLN A 3 -13.75 -2.46 -11.24
N VAL A 4 -12.81 -3.00 -10.46
CA VAL A 4 -11.75 -2.21 -9.83
C VAL A 4 -10.60 -2.06 -10.81
N LYS A 5 -10.18 -0.81 -11.05
CA LYS A 5 -8.96 -0.48 -11.78
C LYS A 5 -7.84 -0.16 -10.78
N TYR A 6 -6.63 -0.62 -11.05
CA TYR A 6 -5.44 -0.25 -10.29
C TYR A 6 -4.23 -0.10 -11.20
N TYR A 7 -3.25 0.66 -10.75
CA TYR A 7 -2.03 0.94 -11.49
C TYR A 7 -0.85 1.08 -10.53
N PHE A 8 0.28 0.48 -10.87
CA PHE A 8 1.56 0.72 -10.21
C PHE A 8 2.43 1.51 -11.19
N SER A 9 2.67 2.79 -10.86
CA SER A 9 3.51 3.66 -11.69
C SER A 9 4.97 3.19 -11.68
N THR A 10 5.66 3.48 -12.76
CA THR A 10 7.07 3.17 -12.96
C THR A 10 7.91 4.46 -12.99
N ILE A 11 9.23 4.34 -13.07
CA ILE A 11 10.12 5.50 -13.27
C ILE A 11 9.83 6.26 -14.58
N GLU A 12 9.21 5.60 -15.57
CA GLU A 12 8.82 6.24 -16.83
C GLU A 12 7.64 7.21 -16.66
N ASP A 13 6.79 7.00 -15.65
CA ASP A 13 5.71 7.92 -15.29
C ASP A 13 6.22 9.16 -14.56
N GLY A 14 7.48 9.16 -14.13
CA GLY A 14 8.13 10.22 -13.39
C GLY A 14 7.68 10.32 -11.93
N ASN A 15 8.15 11.34 -11.24
CA ASN A 15 7.81 11.59 -9.84
C ASN A 15 6.35 12.05 -9.68
N LEU A 16 5.60 11.39 -8.80
CA LEU A 16 4.21 11.72 -8.44
C LEU A 16 4.09 12.38 -7.07
N SER A 17 5.22 12.52 -6.35
CA SER A 17 5.24 13.07 -4.99
C SER A 17 5.66 14.55 -4.99
N TYR A 18 4.94 15.38 -4.24
CA TYR A 18 5.37 16.75 -3.94
C TYR A 18 6.35 16.84 -2.76
N LEU A 19 6.68 15.70 -2.13
CA LEU A 19 7.52 15.65 -0.93
C LEU A 19 9.01 15.43 -1.23
N VAL A 20 9.36 15.16 -2.49
CA VAL A 20 10.74 15.00 -2.95
C VAL A 20 11.11 16.18 -3.84
N ASP A 21 12.41 16.43 -3.98
CA ASP A 21 12.92 17.57 -4.74
C ASP A 21 12.64 17.43 -6.24
N ASP A 22 11.63 18.15 -6.72
CA ASP A 22 11.23 18.23 -8.12
C ASP A 22 10.41 19.51 -8.34
N LEU A 23 10.34 19.96 -9.59
CA LEU A 23 9.50 21.10 -9.95
C LEU A 23 8.02 20.69 -9.86
N LYS A 24 7.23 21.49 -9.15
CA LYS A 24 5.79 21.26 -9.01
C LYS A 24 5.11 21.00 -10.38
N GLN A 25 5.50 21.71 -11.42
CA GLN A 25 4.96 21.54 -12.77
C GLN A 25 5.22 20.16 -13.37
N ASN A 26 6.38 19.52 -13.04
CA ASN A 26 6.67 18.16 -13.47
C ASN A 26 5.73 17.18 -12.77
N VAL A 27 5.58 17.31 -11.45
CA VAL A 27 4.68 16.46 -10.66
C VAL A 27 3.23 16.61 -11.14
N ASP A 28 2.76 17.84 -11.36
CA ASP A 28 1.42 18.10 -11.89
C ASP A 28 1.21 17.40 -13.24
N LYS A 29 2.18 17.50 -14.16
CA LYS A 29 2.12 16.84 -15.48
C LYS A 29 2.11 15.31 -15.37
N ASN A 30 2.98 14.76 -14.51
CA ASN A 30 3.07 13.30 -14.31
C ASN A 30 1.75 12.76 -13.73
N ARG A 31 1.20 13.42 -12.69
CA ARG A 31 -0.10 13.06 -12.12
C ARG A 31 -1.23 13.13 -13.14
N GLN A 32 -1.26 14.18 -13.98
CA GLN A 32 -2.25 14.28 -15.04
C GLN A 32 -2.13 13.14 -16.05
N THR A 33 -0.90 12.69 -16.36
CA THR A 33 -0.68 11.55 -17.25
C THR A 33 -1.26 10.28 -16.67
N VAL A 34 -0.99 9.98 -15.39
CA VAL A 34 -1.56 8.82 -14.69
C VAL A 34 -3.08 8.93 -14.57
N ALA A 35 -3.60 10.12 -14.29
CA ALA A 35 -5.04 10.37 -14.23
C ALA A 35 -5.73 10.06 -15.56
N ASN A 36 -5.11 10.42 -16.69
CA ASN A 36 -5.62 10.10 -18.02
C ASN A 36 -5.58 8.59 -18.32
N ILE A 37 -4.50 7.88 -17.92
CA ILE A 37 -4.38 6.42 -18.09
C ILE A 37 -5.48 5.70 -17.29
N MET A 38 -5.72 6.16 -16.07
CA MET A 38 -6.68 5.56 -15.14
C MET A 38 -8.11 6.09 -15.30
N GLU A 39 -8.32 7.08 -16.15
CA GLU A 39 -9.62 7.69 -16.47
C GLU A 39 -10.30 8.33 -15.24
N TYR A 40 -9.53 9.06 -14.43
CA TYR A 40 -10.07 9.88 -13.34
C TYR A 40 -9.65 11.35 -13.49
N LYS A 41 -10.26 12.24 -12.72
CA LYS A 41 -9.83 13.64 -12.65
C LYS A 41 -8.85 13.81 -11.49
N ASP A 42 -7.68 14.40 -11.74
CA ASP A 42 -6.64 14.61 -10.72
C ASP A 42 -7.17 15.37 -9.48
N GLU A 43 -8.12 16.28 -9.71
CA GLU A 43 -8.84 17.00 -8.64
C GLU A 43 -9.67 16.09 -7.71
N ASP A 44 -10.01 14.87 -8.11
CA ASP A 44 -10.75 13.90 -7.30
C ASP A 44 -9.85 12.97 -6.49
N LEU A 45 -8.55 12.95 -6.79
CA LEU A 45 -7.58 12.05 -6.16
C LEU A 45 -7.45 12.33 -4.66
N VAL A 46 -7.59 11.28 -3.85
CA VAL A 46 -7.33 11.31 -2.41
C VAL A 46 -6.05 10.53 -2.12
N TYR A 47 -5.14 11.16 -1.37
CA TYR A 47 -3.87 10.54 -0.97
C TYR A 47 -3.46 10.94 0.45
N MET A 48 -2.35 10.41 0.93
CA MET A 48 -1.94 10.54 2.32
C MET A 48 -0.65 11.35 2.47
N ASN A 49 -0.57 12.14 3.54
CA ASN A 49 0.69 12.57 4.12
C ASN A 49 1.18 11.45 5.06
N GLN A 50 1.97 10.52 4.50
CA GLN A 50 2.40 9.28 5.12
C GLN A 50 3.48 9.52 6.17
N VAL A 51 3.37 8.88 7.31
CA VAL A 51 4.26 9.06 8.48
C VAL A 51 4.89 7.74 8.96
N HIS A 52 4.74 6.66 8.18
CA HIS A 52 5.16 5.31 8.56
C HIS A 52 4.49 4.82 9.85
N GLY A 53 3.24 5.25 10.09
CA GLY A 53 2.40 4.85 11.20
C GLY A 53 1.45 3.70 10.85
N ASN A 54 0.37 3.58 11.61
CA ASN A 54 -0.70 2.61 11.36
C ASN A 54 -2.10 3.22 11.37
N ASN A 55 -2.18 4.55 11.26
CA ASN A 55 -3.47 5.20 11.15
C ASN A 55 -4.09 4.90 9.78
N VAL A 56 -5.34 4.42 9.81
CA VAL A 56 -6.13 4.08 8.63
C VAL A 56 -7.46 4.81 8.72
N GLN A 57 -7.80 5.57 7.69
CA GLN A 57 -9.02 6.38 7.65
C GLN A 57 -9.97 5.93 6.54
N ILE A 58 -11.27 5.99 6.82
CA ILE A 58 -12.32 5.85 5.81
C ILE A 58 -12.59 7.23 5.24
N VAL A 59 -12.54 7.34 3.92
CA VAL A 59 -12.69 8.60 3.19
C VAL A 59 -13.87 8.56 2.23
N ASP A 60 -14.44 9.73 1.97
CA ASP A 60 -15.54 9.96 1.04
C ASP A 60 -15.27 11.18 0.15
N LYS A 61 -16.25 11.58 -0.68
CA LYS A 61 -16.15 12.74 -1.57
C LYS A 61 -16.02 14.09 -0.86
N ASN A 62 -16.36 14.15 0.43
CA ASN A 62 -16.27 15.36 1.25
C ASN A 62 -14.95 15.42 2.04
N SER A 63 -14.20 14.34 2.04
CA SER A 63 -12.92 14.26 2.73
C SER A 63 -11.89 15.19 2.07
N PRO A 64 -10.92 15.74 2.84
CA PRO A 64 -9.78 16.43 2.27
C PRO A 64 -9.04 15.57 1.24
N LYS A 65 -8.43 16.21 0.23
CA LYS A 65 -7.64 15.49 -0.78
C LYS A 65 -6.35 14.92 -0.21
N ILE A 66 -5.82 15.54 0.82
CA ILE A 66 -4.65 15.06 1.56
C ILE A 66 -5.12 14.66 2.95
N ILE A 67 -4.92 13.39 3.30
CA ILE A 67 -5.22 12.87 4.62
C ILE A 67 -3.96 12.91 5.46
N GLU A 68 -3.96 13.76 6.49
CA GLU A 68 -2.79 13.99 7.33
C GLU A 68 -2.53 12.84 8.30
N ASN A 69 -1.24 12.57 8.57
CA ASN A 69 -0.78 11.57 9.54
C ASN A 69 -1.43 10.20 9.34
N CYS A 70 -1.47 9.72 8.11
CA CYS A 70 -2.21 8.54 7.71
C CYS A 70 -1.38 7.69 6.76
N ASP A 71 -1.41 6.39 6.94
CA ASP A 71 -0.68 5.43 6.10
C ASP A 71 -1.61 4.40 5.44
N GLY A 72 -2.93 4.54 5.62
CA GLY A 72 -3.94 3.74 4.94
C GLY A 72 -5.25 4.51 4.76
N ILE A 73 -5.84 4.43 3.58
CA ILE A 73 -7.15 5.03 3.27
C ILE A 73 -8.06 4.00 2.63
N ILE A 74 -9.34 4.04 3.03
CA ILE A 74 -10.38 3.12 2.58
C ILE A 74 -11.56 3.94 2.07
N THR A 75 -12.21 3.50 1.00
CA THR A 75 -13.46 4.11 0.54
C THR A 75 -14.43 3.08 -0.04
N LYS A 76 -15.71 3.38 0.03
CA LYS A 76 -16.76 2.72 -0.75
C LYS A 76 -17.43 3.67 -1.76
N GLU A 77 -16.91 4.88 -1.88
CA GLU A 77 -17.38 5.82 -2.86
C GLU A 77 -16.95 5.42 -4.27
N LYS A 78 -17.92 5.38 -5.18
CA LYS A 78 -17.62 5.11 -6.60
C LYS A 78 -16.91 6.31 -7.23
N ASN A 79 -15.94 5.98 -8.08
CA ASN A 79 -15.15 6.97 -8.82
C ASN A 79 -14.36 7.92 -7.91
N LEU A 80 -14.00 7.48 -6.69
CA LEU A 80 -13.06 8.19 -5.83
C LEU A 80 -11.70 7.48 -5.92
N PRO A 81 -10.73 8.04 -6.67
CA PRO A 81 -9.41 7.42 -6.79
C PRO A 81 -8.61 7.62 -5.51
N LEU A 82 -7.89 6.57 -5.11
CA LEU A 82 -6.99 6.57 -3.96
C LEU A 82 -5.56 6.38 -4.44
N MET A 83 -4.60 7.08 -3.83
CA MET A 83 -3.19 6.90 -4.11
C MET A 83 -2.38 6.67 -2.83
N VAL A 84 -1.46 5.72 -2.91
CA VAL A 84 -0.36 5.51 -1.96
C VAL A 84 0.96 5.74 -2.68
N MET A 85 1.89 6.44 -2.04
CA MET A 85 3.21 6.74 -2.59
C MET A 85 4.26 5.91 -1.87
N VAL A 86 5.11 5.23 -2.65
CA VAL A 86 6.18 4.39 -2.11
C VAL A 86 7.47 4.55 -2.93
N ALA A 87 8.59 4.40 -2.25
CA ALA A 87 9.89 4.08 -2.80
C ALA A 87 10.47 3.01 -1.86
N ASP A 88 10.60 1.77 -2.33
CA ASP A 88 10.96 0.56 -1.58
C ASP A 88 9.92 0.00 -0.61
N CYS A 89 9.11 0.82 0.08
CA CYS A 89 8.03 0.33 0.95
C CYS A 89 6.97 -0.43 0.17
N ILE A 90 6.19 -1.29 0.84
CA ILE A 90 5.18 -2.12 0.20
C ILE A 90 3.89 -1.30 0.00
N PRO A 91 3.45 -1.05 -1.26
CA PRO A 91 2.10 -0.57 -1.51
C PRO A 91 1.15 -1.78 -1.45
N ILE A 92 0.15 -1.74 -0.56
CA ILE A 92 -0.86 -2.78 -0.47
C ILE A 92 -2.21 -2.21 -0.90
N LEU A 93 -2.81 -2.84 -1.90
CA LEU A 93 -4.15 -2.51 -2.38
C LEU A 93 -5.13 -3.60 -1.94
N PHE A 94 -6.27 -3.17 -1.41
CA PHE A 94 -7.36 -4.05 -1.02
C PHE A 94 -8.60 -3.71 -1.83
N PHE A 95 -9.41 -4.72 -2.15
CA PHE A 95 -10.72 -4.48 -2.74
C PHE A 95 -11.68 -5.63 -2.46
N ASP A 96 -12.95 -5.26 -2.25
CA ASP A 96 -14.11 -6.14 -2.22
C ASP A 96 -15.10 -5.66 -3.28
N GLU A 97 -15.15 -6.36 -4.42
CA GLU A 97 -16.00 -5.99 -5.55
C GLU A 97 -17.49 -6.12 -5.24
N ILE A 98 -17.86 -6.97 -4.26
CA ILE A 98 -19.26 -7.18 -3.85
C ILE A 98 -19.74 -5.99 -3.02
N GLN A 99 -18.95 -5.56 -2.05
CA GLN A 99 -19.26 -4.39 -1.22
C GLN A 99 -18.92 -3.06 -1.91
N GLY A 100 -18.10 -3.10 -2.99
CA GLY A 100 -17.62 -1.89 -3.67
C GLY A 100 -16.66 -1.09 -2.82
N VAL A 101 -15.83 -1.76 -2.00
CA VAL A 101 -14.85 -1.14 -1.11
C VAL A 101 -13.46 -1.31 -1.68
N ILE A 102 -12.65 -0.24 -1.66
CA ILE A 102 -11.22 -0.28 -2.01
C ILE A 102 -10.40 0.37 -0.91
N ALA A 103 -9.11 -0.03 -0.80
CA ALA A 103 -8.15 0.64 0.08
C ALA A 103 -6.77 0.71 -0.56
N ALA A 104 -6.02 1.75 -0.20
CA ALA A 104 -4.62 1.95 -0.54
C ALA A 104 -3.82 2.16 0.75
N VAL A 105 -2.74 1.38 0.94
CA VAL A 105 -2.01 1.28 2.21
C VAL A 105 -0.52 1.32 1.97
N HIS A 106 0.18 2.12 2.77
CA HIS A 106 1.63 2.21 2.85
C HIS A 106 2.14 1.29 3.95
N ALA A 107 2.68 0.14 3.59
CA ALA A 107 3.24 -0.81 4.54
C ALA A 107 4.78 -0.77 4.51
N GLY A 108 5.36 0.31 5.04
CA GLY A 108 6.77 0.37 5.38
C GLY A 108 7.10 -0.53 6.58
N ARG A 109 8.38 -0.61 6.97
CA ARG A 109 8.81 -1.44 8.10
C ARG A 109 8.03 -1.14 9.38
N ASN A 110 7.99 0.13 9.78
CA ASN A 110 7.31 0.51 11.02
C ASN A 110 5.80 0.25 10.95
N SER A 111 5.16 0.62 9.85
CA SER A 111 3.73 0.38 9.61
C SER A 111 3.40 -1.12 9.63
N THR A 112 4.28 -1.97 9.07
CA THR A 112 4.15 -3.44 9.14
C THR A 112 4.23 -3.93 10.58
N PHE A 113 5.21 -3.47 11.36
CA PHE A 113 5.35 -3.86 12.77
C PHE A 113 4.17 -3.41 13.62
N LEU A 114 3.55 -2.28 13.26
CA LEU A 114 2.31 -1.77 13.84
C LEU A 114 1.05 -2.42 13.23
N LYS A 115 1.21 -3.45 12.38
CA LYS A 115 0.15 -4.29 11.79
C LYS A 115 -0.85 -3.54 10.91
N ILE A 116 -0.41 -2.57 10.13
CA ILE A 116 -1.30 -1.73 9.31
C ILE A 116 -2.17 -2.54 8.34
N ALA A 117 -1.65 -3.60 7.73
CA ALA A 117 -2.42 -4.46 6.82
C ALA A 117 -3.60 -5.13 7.56
N GLN A 118 -3.36 -5.67 8.76
CA GLN A 118 -4.38 -6.28 9.61
C GLN A 118 -5.42 -5.26 10.07
N ILE A 119 -4.99 -4.05 10.46
CA ILE A 119 -5.88 -2.95 10.87
C ILE A 119 -6.79 -2.56 9.71
N THR A 120 -6.24 -2.42 8.50
CA THR A 120 -7.03 -2.10 7.30
C THR A 120 -8.07 -3.16 7.02
N ALA A 121 -7.68 -4.43 7.01
CA ALA A 121 -8.59 -5.55 6.81
C ALA A 121 -9.72 -5.57 7.83
N ASN A 122 -9.40 -5.39 9.12
CA ASN A 122 -10.39 -5.35 10.19
C ASN A 122 -11.38 -4.18 10.04
N LYS A 123 -10.91 -3.00 9.61
CA LYS A 123 -11.80 -1.86 9.32
C LYS A 123 -12.75 -2.16 8.15
N MET A 124 -12.25 -2.75 7.06
CA MET A 124 -13.09 -3.16 5.93
C MET A 124 -14.18 -4.15 6.38
N ILE A 125 -13.82 -5.12 7.22
CA ILE A 125 -14.75 -6.13 7.72
C ILE A 125 -15.77 -5.52 8.69
N ASN A 126 -15.31 -4.85 9.74
CA ASN A 126 -16.13 -4.45 10.87
C ASN A 126 -16.93 -3.17 10.62
N GLU A 127 -16.40 -2.23 9.83
CA GLU A 127 -17.02 -0.92 9.61
C GLU A 127 -17.72 -0.82 8.26
N LEU A 128 -17.30 -1.60 7.24
CA LEU A 128 -17.84 -1.53 5.89
C LEU A 128 -18.52 -2.81 5.41
N GLY A 129 -18.57 -3.84 6.27
CA GLY A 129 -19.31 -5.08 6.02
C GLY A 129 -18.69 -5.99 4.97
N CYS A 130 -17.38 -5.84 4.69
CA CYS A 130 -16.66 -6.73 3.78
C CYS A 130 -16.53 -8.14 4.36
N ASN A 131 -16.55 -9.15 3.47
CA ASN A 131 -16.34 -10.53 3.86
C ASN A 131 -14.91 -10.96 3.53
N THR A 132 -14.23 -11.64 4.45
CA THR A 132 -12.85 -12.09 4.27
C THR A 132 -12.65 -12.94 2.99
N ASN A 133 -13.67 -13.71 2.60
CA ASN A 133 -13.64 -14.52 1.38
C ASN A 133 -13.75 -13.70 0.08
N ASN A 134 -14.20 -12.43 0.16
CA ASN A 134 -14.38 -11.55 -0.99
C ASN A 134 -13.26 -10.51 -1.10
N ILE A 135 -12.57 -10.24 0.01
CA ILE A 135 -11.45 -9.29 0.01
C ILE A 135 -10.29 -9.90 -0.76
N LYS A 136 -9.89 -9.19 -1.80
CA LYS A 136 -8.67 -9.46 -2.57
C LYS A 136 -7.62 -8.44 -2.22
N VAL A 137 -6.37 -8.86 -2.10
CA VAL A 137 -5.24 -8.03 -1.73
C VAL A 137 -4.13 -8.15 -2.77
N ILE A 138 -3.55 -7.04 -3.15
CA ILE A 138 -2.42 -6.98 -4.08
C ILE A 138 -1.27 -6.22 -3.42
N PHE A 139 -0.11 -6.84 -3.35
CA PHE A 139 1.15 -6.19 -2.98
C PHE A 139 1.86 -5.77 -4.26
N GLY A 140 2.17 -4.50 -4.40
CA GLY A 140 2.95 -3.99 -5.51
C GLY A 140 4.45 -4.25 -5.37
N PRO A 141 5.24 -3.82 -6.38
CA PRO A 141 6.69 -3.84 -6.31
C PRO A 141 7.23 -3.13 -5.07
N SER A 142 8.24 -3.72 -4.42
CA SER A 142 8.83 -3.21 -3.19
C SER A 142 10.18 -3.87 -2.94
N ILE A 143 10.98 -3.36 -2.00
CA ILE A 143 12.18 -4.05 -1.56
C ILE A 143 11.80 -5.39 -0.93
N GLN A 144 12.51 -6.46 -1.32
CA GLN A 144 12.21 -7.81 -0.84
C GLN A 144 13.32 -8.35 0.07
N SER A 145 13.06 -9.52 0.65
CA SER A 145 13.99 -10.21 1.54
C SER A 145 15.37 -10.50 0.92
N CYS A 146 15.50 -10.51 -0.40
CA CYS A 146 16.78 -10.61 -1.09
C CYS A 146 17.69 -9.39 -0.85
N CYS A 147 17.11 -8.21 -0.54
CA CYS A 147 17.84 -6.94 -0.48
C CYS A 147 17.59 -6.13 0.79
N TYR A 148 16.59 -6.49 1.61
CA TYR A 148 16.23 -5.70 2.77
C TYR A 148 17.04 -6.09 4.01
N GLU A 149 18.32 -5.69 4.01
CA GLU A 149 19.23 -5.87 5.13
C GLU A 149 18.88 -4.92 6.29
N VAL A 150 18.97 -5.42 7.52
CA VAL A 150 18.65 -4.69 8.75
C VAL A 150 19.73 -4.94 9.82
N SER A 151 19.70 -4.13 10.90
CA SER A 151 20.60 -4.33 12.05
C SER A 151 20.24 -5.58 12.86
N ASP A 152 21.18 -6.05 13.66
CA ASP A 152 20.98 -7.22 14.53
C ASP A 152 19.87 -6.97 15.56
N GLU A 153 19.68 -5.72 16.02
CA GLU A 153 18.60 -5.34 16.93
C GLU A 153 17.23 -5.51 16.26
N LEU A 154 17.11 -5.11 15.00
CA LEU A 154 15.87 -5.28 14.24
C LEU A 154 15.58 -6.75 13.93
N LEU A 155 16.61 -7.54 13.62
CA LEU A 155 16.47 -8.99 13.48
C LEU A 155 15.92 -9.63 14.77
N ALA A 156 16.45 -9.22 15.93
CA ALA A 156 15.97 -9.72 17.22
C ALA A 156 14.48 -9.36 17.46
N ILE A 157 14.06 -8.14 17.10
CA ILE A 157 12.66 -7.72 17.16
C ILE A 157 11.79 -8.59 16.25
N VAL A 158 12.19 -8.82 15.00
CA VAL A 158 11.43 -9.65 14.07
C VAL A 158 11.30 -11.08 14.56
N LYS A 159 12.41 -11.69 15.02
CA LYS A 159 12.41 -13.05 15.58
C LYS A 159 11.43 -13.19 16.75
N THR A 160 11.43 -12.22 17.65
CA THR A 160 10.61 -12.27 18.85
C THR A 160 9.14 -11.98 18.58
N SER A 161 8.86 -11.00 17.70
CA SER A 161 7.49 -10.50 17.49
C SER A 161 6.72 -11.24 16.39
N PHE A 162 7.43 -11.75 15.36
CA PHE A 162 6.80 -12.34 14.17
C PHE A 162 7.29 -13.76 13.87
N GLY A 163 8.49 -14.12 14.36
CA GLY A 163 9.06 -15.44 14.20
C GLY A 163 10.33 -15.47 13.33
N GLU A 164 11.21 -16.42 13.63
CA GLU A 164 12.51 -16.57 12.97
C GLU A 164 12.43 -16.82 11.46
N LYS A 165 11.34 -17.41 10.98
CA LYS A 165 11.12 -17.71 9.56
C LYS A 165 11.08 -16.47 8.65
N TYR A 166 10.87 -15.27 9.22
CA TYR A 166 10.92 -14.01 8.50
C TYR A 166 12.29 -13.33 8.49
N CYS A 167 13.32 -14.01 9.02
CA CYS A 167 14.69 -13.57 8.99
C CYS A 167 15.51 -14.47 8.06
N ILE A 168 16.13 -13.90 7.03
CA ILE A 168 16.93 -14.60 6.02
C ILE A 168 18.34 -14.04 6.07
N GLY A 169 19.22 -14.65 6.88
CA GLY A 169 20.53 -14.08 7.19
C GLY A 169 20.37 -12.75 7.94
N LYS A 170 20.86 -11.65 7.37
CA LYS A 170 20.67 -10.29 7.89
C LYS A 170 19.45 -9.56 7.30
N ASN A 171 18.69 -10.23 6.45
CA ASN A 171 17.55 -9.63 5.79
C ASN A 171 16.25 -10.04 6.47
N ILE A 172 15.20 -9.24 6.28
CA ILE A 172 13.84 -9.54 6.77
C ILE A 172 12.85 -9.62 5.62
N ASP A 173 11.84 -10.47 5.80
CA ASP A 173 10.72 -10.65 4.87
C ASP A 173 9.48 -9.87 5.35
N LEU A 174 9.40 -8.58 5.01
CA LEU A 174 8.23 -7.74 5.33
C LEU A 174 6.97 -8.17 4.60
N GLN A 175 7.09 -8.71 3.39
CA GLN A 175 5.94 -9.21 2.64
C GLN A 175 5.34 -10.42 3.35
N GLY A 176 6.18 -11.39 3.73
CA GLY A 176 5.75 -12.56 4.49
C GLY A 176 5.09 -12.21 5.83
N ILE A 177 5.58 -11.19 6.54
CA ILE A 177 4.94 -10.69 7.77
C ILE A 177 3.55 -10.14 7.47
N ASN A 178 3.38 -9.28 6.46
CA ASN A 178 2.07 -8.73 6.11
C ASN A 178 1.09 -9.81 5.63
N ILE A 179 1.57 -10.83 4.88
CA ILE A 179 0.76 -11.98 4.48
C ILE A 179 0.24 -12.72 5.72
N MET A 180 1.12 -13.07 6.65
CA MET A 180 0.72 -13.72 7.90
C MET A 180 -0.35 -12.91 8.64
N LEU A 181 -0.17 -11.60 8.79
CA LEU A 181 -1.11 -10.71 9.47
C LEU A 181 -2.49 -10.69 8.77
N LEU A 182 -2.53 -10.79 7.45
CA LEU A 182 -3.77 -10.89 6.68
C LEU A 182 -4.41 -12.28 6.81
N GLU A 183 -3.62 -13.34 6.82
CA GLU A 183 -4.09 -14.70 7.02
C GLU A 183 -4.69 -14.93 8.41
N GLU A 184 -4.16 -14.26 9.45
CA GLU A 184 -4.70 -14.28 10.81
C GLU A 184 -6.14 -13.73 10.87
N VAL A 185 -6.50 -12.76 10.04
CA VAL A 185 -7.88 -12.25 9.94
C VAL A 185 -8.74 -12.98 8.92
N GLY A 186 -8.22 -14.06 8.32
CA GLY A 186 -8.97 -14.94 7.42
C GLY A 186 -8.94 -14.56 5.95
N ILE A 187 -8.12 -13.60 5.52
CA ILE A 187 -7.94 -13.25 4.10
C ILE A 187 -7.05 -14.30 3.43
N ARG A 188 -7.47 -14.78 2.26
CA ARG A 188 -6.76 -15.85 1.50
C ARG A 188 -6.43 -15.45 0.06
N HIS A 189 -7.10 -14.45 -0.49
CA HIS A 189 -6.90 -13.99 -1.87
C HIS A 189 -5.83 -12.87 -1.88
N ILE A 190 -4.56 -13.29 -1.76
CA ILE A 190 -3.41 -12.37 -1.71
C ILE A 190 -2.53 -12.64 -2.94
N ASN A 191 -2.32 -11.61 -3.75
CA ASN A 191 -1.40 -11.62 -4.88
C ASN A 191 -0.20 -10.73 -4.54
N VAL A 192 1.01 -11.26 -4.68
CA VAL A 192 2.25 -10.58 -4.28
C VAL A 192 3.14 -10.39 -5.49
N SER A 193 3.58 -9.16 -5.73
CA SER A 193 4.61 -8.90 -6.73
C SER A 193 5.94 -9.56 -6.33
N ASN A 194 6.57 -10.23 -7.27
CA ASN A 194 7.91 -10.80 -7.10
C ASN A 194 9.03 -9.83 -7.52
N ILE A 195 8.70 -8.58 -7.82
CA ILE A 195 9.63 -7.55 -8.25
C ILE A 195 10.25 -6.87 -7.03
N CYS A 196 11.58 -7.00 -6.88
CA CYS A 196 12.34 -6.27 -5.88
C CYS A 196 12.80 -4.94 -6.48
N THR A 197 12.41 -3.81 -5.90
CA THR A 197 12.77 -2.48 -6.39
C THR A 197 14.28 -2.23 -6.42
N LYS A 198 15.05 -2.90 -5.55
CA LYS A 198 16.50 -2.71 -5.45
C LYS A 198 17.34 -3.54 -6.43
N CYS A 199 16.94 -4.77 -6.77
CA CYS A 199 17.79 -5.68 -7.56
C CYS A 199 17.13 -6.24 -8.82
N SER A 200 15.88 -5.91 -9.12
CA SER A 200 15.28 -6.25 -10.40
C SER A 200 15.72 -5.26 -11.50
N ASN A 201 15.54 -5.67 -12.75
CA ASN A 201 15.73 -4.78 -13.90
C ASN A 201 14.43 -4.06 -14.29
N GLU A 202 13.37 -4.25 -13.52
CA GLU A 202 12.09 -3.62 -13.78
C GLU A 202 12.12 -2.14 -13.35
N PRO A 203 11.41 -1.25 -14.06
CA PRO A 203 11.54 0.19 -13.89
C PRO A 203 10.71 0.72 -12.69
N TYR A 204 10.97 0.20 -11.49
CA TYR A 204 10.34 0.67 -10.25
C TYR A 204 11.35 1.35 -9.32
N PHE A 205 10.85 2.24 -8.44
CA PHE A 205 11.64 2.94 -7.43
C PHE A 205 11.82 2.12 -6.16
#